data_eefc8c7802af438a89cc412ceed50372
#
_entry.id   eefc8c7802af438a89cc412ceed50372
#
_cell.length_a   1.000
_cell.length_b   1.000
_cell.length_c   1.000
_cell.angle_alpha   90.00
_cell.angle_beta   90.00
_cell.angle_gamma   90.00
#
_symmetry.space_group_name_H-M   'P 1'
#
loop_
_entity.id
_entity.type
_entity.pdbx_description
1 polymer ?
#
loop_
_entity_poly.entity_id
_entity_poly.type
_entity_poly.pdbx_seq_one_letter_code
_entity_poly.pdbx_strand_id
1 'polypeptide(L)'
;MTDQAIPRAAIVVAMPDDIDYGTADQAYRQLYAAFAAGIPVVIADFTVTTYCDCTALRRLLAVQSWAAASHAELRLAVPPTSPVRRILQITGLGQQFRLYPSAGHAAAAPRIPVPRSPRS
;
A
#
# COMPACT_ATOMS: atom_id res chain seq x y z
N MET A 1 -17.93 -22.86 -5.89
CA MET A 1 -17.47 -22.65 -5.70
C MET A 1 -16.84 -22.23 -5.34
N THR A 2 -16.60 -22.14 -5.40
CA THR A 2 -15.93 -21.85 -5.03
C THR A 2 -15.22 -21.12 -4.96
N ASP A 3 -15.15 -20.96 -5.16
CA ASP A 3 -14.43 -20.35 -5.10
C ASP A 3 -13.99 -19.67 -4.74
N GLN A 4 -13.91 -19.54 -4.54
CA GLN A 4 -13.52 -18.88 -4.08
C GLN A 4 -12.86 -18.32 -3.78
N ALA A 5 -12.84 -18.23 -3.62
CA ALA A 5 -12.15 -17.77 -3.05
C ALA A 5 -11.00 -17.47 -3.23
N ILE A 6 -10.70 -17.38 -3.79
CA ILE A 6 -9.66 -17.28 -4.02
C ILE A 6 -9.25 -16.17 -4.23
N PRO A 7 -8.66 -15.99 -4.04
CA PRO A 7 -8.11 -14.99 -3.85
C PRO A 7 -7.78 -14.09 -4.78
N ARG A 8 -8.04 -13.73 -5.44
CA ARG A 8 -7.84 -12.82 -5.99
C ARG A 8 -7.95 -11.88 -5.22
N ALA A 9 -7.67 -12.03 -4.24
CA ALA A 9 -7.75 -11.15 -3.18
C ALA A 9 -6.76 -10.02 -3.19
N ALA A 10 -5.68 -10.12 -3.92
CA ALA A 10 -4.65 -9.08 -3.92
C ALA A 10 -4.21 -8.74 -5.32
N ILE A 11 -3.97 -7.46 -5.57
CA ILE A 11 -3.32 -7.05 -6.81
C ILE A 11 -2.13 -6.16 -6.49
N VAL A 12 -1.19 -6.13 -7.40
CA VAL A 12 0.01 -5.33 -7.25
C VAL A 12 -0.07 -4.17 -8.23
N VAL A 13 0.12 -2.97 -7.71
CA VAL A 13 0.18 -1.76 -8.54
C VAL A 13 1.59 -1.23 -8.46
N ALA A 14 2.30 -1.25 -9.57
CA ALA A 14 3.68 -0.77 -9.59
C ALA A 14 3.70 0.74 -9.46
N MET A 15 4.53 1.22 -8.53
CA MET A 15 4.71 2.65 -8.39
C MET A 15 5.80 3.09 -9.34
N PRO A 16 5.77 4.34 -9.80
CA PRO A 16 6.76 4.82 -10.77
C PRO A 16 8.14 4.93 -10.15
N ASP A 17 9.14 5.05 -11.01
CA ASP A 17 10.51 5.25 -10.60
C ASP A 17 10.67 6.49 -9.73
N ASP A 18 9.93 7.54 -10.07
CA ASP A 18 10.08 8.84 -9.45
C ASP A 18 8.69 9.30 -8.99
N ILE A 19 8.51 9.44 -7.70
CA ILE A 19 7.22 9.86 -7.15
C ILE A 19 7.34 11.28 -6.61
N ASP A 20 6.98 12.22 -7.44
CA ASP A 20 6.94 13.62 -7.05
C ASP A 20 5.49 14.07 -7.05
N TYR A 21 5.31 15.36 -6.90
CA TYR A 21 3.98 15.94 -6.81
C TYR A 21 3.12 15.59 -8.03
N GLY A 22 3.70 15.61 -9.22
CA GLY A 22 2.93 15.36 -10.44
C GLY A 22 2.64 13.89 -10.69
N THR A 23 3.65 13.03 -10.51
CA THR A 23 3.47 11.60 -10.78
C THR A 23 2.67 10.90 -9.71
N ALA A 24 2.63 11.46 -8.49
CA ALA A 24 1.91 10.84 -7.40
C ALA A 24 0.41 10.74 -7.68
N ASP A 25 -0.16 11.75 -8.29
CA ASP A 25 -1.59 11.74 -8.56
C ASP A 25 -2.01 10.55 -9.41
N GLN A 26 -1.26 10.30 -10.48
CA GLN A 26 -1.60 9.22 -11.39
C GLN A 26 -1.42 7.86 -10.70
N ALA A 27 -0.33 7.71 -9.96
CA ALA A 27 -0.07 6.46 -9.27
C ALA A 27 -1.13 6.17 -8.22
N TYR A 28 -1.48 7.18 -7.44
CA TYR A 28 -2.45 6.95 -6.36
C TYR A 28 -3.86 6.77 -6.90
N ARG A 29 -4.15 7.34 -8.05
CA ARG A 29 -5.44 7.12 -8.69
C ARG A 29 -5.64 5.66 -9.04
N GLN A 30 -4.57 4.97 -9.42
CA GLN A 30 -4.64 3.54 -9.69
C GLN A 30 -4.97 2.75 -8.41
N LEU A 31 -4.41 3.17 -7.28
CA LEU A 31 -4.71 2.53 -6.01
C LEU A 31 -6.18 2.73 -5.64
N TYR A 32 -6.66 3.95 -5.77
CA TYR A 32 -8.06 4.24 -5.48
C TYR A 32 -8.99 3.44 -6.39
N ALA A 33 -8.63 3.34 -7.67
CA ALA A 33 -9.46 2.60 -8.62
C ALA A 33 -9.56 1.12 -8.24
N ALA A 34 -8.46 0.54 -7.78
CA ALA A 34 -8.45 -0.85 -7.36
C ALA A 34 -9.37 -1.06 -6.16
N PHE A 35 -9.28 -0.17 -5.17
CA PHE A 35 -10.17 -0.27 -4.01
C PHE A 35 -11.62 -0.05 -4.40
N ALA A 36 -11.88 0.90 -5.30
CA ALA A 36 -13.23 1.15 -5.76
C ALA A 36 -13.82 -0.05 -6.51
N ALA A 37 -12.97 -0.85 -7.12
CA ALA A 37 -13.40 -2.07 -7.80
C ALA A 37 -13.65 -3.22 -6.82
N GLY A 38 -13.43 -3.01 -5.53
CA GLY A 38 -13.71 -4.02 -4.54
C GLY A 38 -12.54 -4.95 -4.22
N ILE A 39 -11.34 -4.60 -4.67
CA ILE A 39 -10.18 -5.43 -4.38
C ILE A 39 -9.86 -5.31 -2.89
N PRO A 40 -9.81 -6.41 -2.13
CA PRO A 40 -9.62 -6.32 -0.68
C PRO A 40 -8.19 -6.02 -0.25
N VAL A 41 -7.21 -6.35 -1.07
CA VAL A 41 -5.80 -6.09 -0.73
C VAL A 41 -5.12 -5.51 -1.95
N VAL A 42 -4.60 -4.30 -1.81
CA VAL A 42 -3.86 -3.65 -2.90
C VAL A 42 -2.44 -3.41 -2.41
N ILE A 43 -1.47 -3.82 -3.21
CA ILE A 43 -0.07 -3.70 -2.88
C ILE A 43 0.54 -2.62 -3.74
N ALA A 44 1.01 -1.56 -3.10
CA ALA A 44 1.76 -0.52 -3.80
C ALA A 44 3.22 -0.98 -3.84
N ASP A 45 3.71 -1.27 -5.02
CA ASP A 45 5.04 -1.85 -5.18
C ASP A 45 6.06 -0.77 -5.52
N PHE A 46 6.95 -0.50 -4.57
CA PHE A 46 7.99 0.52 -4.71
C PHE A 46 9.33 -0.05 -5.12
N THR A 47 9.34 -1.29 -5.65
CA THR A 47 10.60 -1.96 -5.98
C THR A 47 11.49 -1.13 -6.90
N VAL A 48 10.91 -0.48 -7.90
CA VAL A 48 11.70 0.30 -8.84
C VAL A 48 11.78 1.78 -8.49
N THR A 49 11.14 2.19 -7.41
CA THR A 49 11.11 3.61 -7.05
C THR A 49 12.45 4.04 -6.48
N THR A 50 13.07 5.01 -7.09
CA THR A 50 14.36 5.53 -6.65
C THR A 50 14.23 6.87 -5.95
N TYR A 51 13.15 7.59 -6.16
CA TYR A 51 12.92 8.86 -5.50
C TYR A 51 11.46 8.97 -5.09
N CYS A 52 11.24 9.46 -3.90
CA CYS A 52 9.89 9.68 -3.43
C CYS A 52 9.85 10.93 -2.56
N ASP A 53 9.05 11.88 -2.96
CA ASP A 53 8.85 13.11 -2.19
C ASP A 53 8.12 12.76 -0.90
N CYS A 54 8.58 13.30 0.19
CA CYS A 54 7.99 13.05 1.50
C CYS A 54 6.51 13.46 1.54
N THR A 55 6.19 14.57 0.90
CA THR A 55 4.80 15.03 0.83
C THR A 55 3.94 14.03 0.06
N ALA A 56 4.48 13.49 -1.03
CA ALA A 56 3.77 12.49 -1.80
C ALA A 56 3.53 11.23 -0.98
N LEU A 57 4.55 10.80 -0.23
CA LEU A 57 4.40 9.63 0.64
C LEU A 57 3.33 9.85 1.69
N ARG A 58 3.28 11.06 2.25
CA ARG A 58 2.29 11.36 3.27
C ARG A 58 0.87 11.25 2.73
N ARG A 59 0.69 11.52 1.44
CA ARG A 59 -0.63 11.41 0.81
C ARG A 59 -1.13 9.97 0.78
N LEU A 60 -0.25 8.98 0.89
CA LEU A 60 -0.67 7.59 0.97
C LEU A 60 -1.49 7.31 2.22
N LEU A 61 -1.36 8.14 3.25
CA LEU A 61 -2.18 7.96 4.44
C LEU A 61 -3.67 8.11 4.11
N ALA A 62 -3.99 9.01 3.19
CA ALA A 62 -5.38 9.17 2.77
C ALA A 62 -5.87 7.94 2.01
N VAL A 63 -5.01 7.35 1.18
CA VAL A 63 -5.35 6.12 0.47
C VAL A 63 -5.62 5.01 1.49
N GLN A 64 -4.76 4.89 2.48
CA GLN A 64 -4.90 3.87 3.51
C GLN A 64 -6.20 4.05 4.31
N SER A 65 -6.54 5.28 4.66
CA SER A 65 -7.76 5.56 5.38
C SER A 65 -8.99 5.16 4.58
N TRP A 66 -8.93 5.46 3.28
CA TRP A 66 -10.04 5.12 2.39
C TRP A 66 -10.20 3.60 2.28
N ALA A 67 -9.07 2.90 2.20
CA ALA A 67 -9.09 1.44 2.15
C ALA A 67 -9.71 0.87 3.42
N ALA A 68 -9.29 1.39 4.57
CA ALA A 68 -9.80 0.91 5.84
C ALA A 68 -11.31 1.11 5.97
N ALA A 69 -11.81 2.23 5.47
CA ALA A 69 -13.24 2.51 5.49
C ALA A 69 -14.03 1.50 4.65
N SER A 70 -13.37 0.87 3.68
CA SER A 70 -14.00 -0.14 2.83
C SER A 70 -13.63 -1.56 3.28
N HIS A 71 -13.05 -1.71 4.45
CA HIS A 71 -12.60 -3.00 4.99
C HIS A 71 -11.54 -3.64 4.10
N ALA A 72 -10.75 -2.83 3.42
CA ALA A 72 -9.67 -3.29 2.57
C ALA A 72 -8.33 -2.92 3.19
N GLU A 73 -7.25 -3.45 2.64
CA GLU A 73 -5.89 -3.21 3.13
C GLU A 73 -5.01 -2.65 2.05
N LEU A 74 -4.25 -1.63 2.41
CA LEU A 74 -3.15 -1.16 1.58
C LEU A 74 -1.87 -1.74 2.17
N ARG A 75 -1.07 -2.37 1.34
CA ARG A 75 0.24 -2.90 1.72
C ARG A 75 1.29 -2.24 0.85
N LEU A 76 2.46 -1.99 1.42
CA LEU A 76 3.57 -1.40 0.67
C LEU A 76 4.68 -2.42 0.54
N ALA A 77 5.08 -2.68 -0.69
CA ALA A 77 6.25 -3.53 -0.95
C ALA A 77 7.44 -2.60 -1.12
N VAL A 78 8.31 -2.56 -0.12
CA VAL A 78 9.44 -1.64 -0.09
C VAL A 78 10.69 -2.43 0.29
N PRO A 79 11.59 -2.67 -0.66
CA PRO A 79 12.81 -3.41 -0.34
C PRO A 79 13.59 -2.71 0.79
N PRO A 80 14.27 -3.47 1.63
CA PRO A 80 15.00 -2.88 2.76
C PRO A 80 16.05 -1.86 2.33
N THR A 81 16.59 -2.00 1.13
CA THR A 81 17.62 -1.10 0.63
C THR A 81 17.05 0.06 -0.17
N SER A 82 15.73 0.12 -0.30
CA SER A 82 15.09 1.16 -1.12
C SER A 82 15.23 2.53 -0.48
N PRO A 83 15.44 3.57 -1.30
CA PRO A 83 15.40 4.95 -0.79
C PRO A 83 14.07 5.28 -0.12
N VAL A 84 12.99 4.66 -0.58
CA VAL A 84 11.67 4.88 0.01
C VAL A 84 11.65 4.38 1.45
N ARG A 85 12.30 3.25 1.72
CA ARG A 85 12.36 2.71 3.08
C ARG A 85 13.05 3.70 4.01
N ARG A 86 14.11 4.33 3.53
CA ARG A 86 14.84 5.29 4.32
C ARG A 86 13.97 6.50 4.67
N ILE A 87 13.22 7.00 3.69
CA ILE A 87 12.34 8.13 3.95
C ILE A 87 11.24 7.76 4.93
N LEU A 88 10.69 6.56 4.80
CA LEU A 88 9.69 6.09 5.74
C LEU A 88 10.24 6.02 7.16
N GLN A 89 11.49 5.61 7.31
CA GLN A 89 12.13 5.55 8.62
C GLN A 89 12.37 6.92 9.20
N ILE A 90 12.93 7.82 8.39
CA ILE A 90 13.28 9.16 8.85
C ILE A 90 12.05 9.94 9.27
N THR A 91 10.97 9.80 8.55
CA THR A 91 9.76 10.56 8.83
C THR A 91 8.85 9.90 9.86
N GLY A 92 9.13 8.65 10.22
CA GLY A 92 8.25 7.89 11.09
C GLY A 92 7.01 7.34 10.41
N LEU A 93 6.84 7.63 9.11
CA LEU A 93 5.66 7.17 8.38
C LEU A 93 5.61 5.67 8.25
N GLY A 94 6.77 5.01 8.34
CA GLY A 94 6.80 3.56 8.22
C GLY A 94 5.96 2.84 9.26
N GLN A 95 5.74 3.47 10.41
CA GLN A 95 4.92 2.86 11.45
C GLN A 95 3.44 2.96 11.15
N GLN A 96 3.08 3.77 10.16
CA GLN A 96 1.68 3.96 9.78
C GLN A 96 1.23 2.95 8.74
N PHE A 97 2.15 2.23 8.12
CA PHE A 97 1.85 1.35 7.00
C PHE A 97 2.30 -0.07 7.26
N ARG A 98 1.71 -1.00 6.53
CA ARG A 98 2.16 -2.39 6.54
C ARG A 98 3.22 -2.54 5.48
N LEU A 99 4.45 -2.74 5.89
CA LEU A 99 5.60 -2.80 4.99
C LEU A 99 6.06 -4.24 4.80
N TYR A 100 6.36 -4.59 3.57
CA TYR A 100 6.88 -5.91 3.23
C TYR A 100 8.10 -5.73 2.34
N PRO A 101 9.06 -6.65 2.37
CA PRO A 101 10.29 -6.47 1.59
C PRO A 101 10.11 -6.66 0.10
N SER A 102 9.00 -7.27 -0.33
CA SER A 102 8.74 -7.46 -1.75
C SER A 102 7.25 -7.62 -1.99
N ALA A 103 6.87 -7.52 -3.25
CA ALA A 103 5.47 -7.74 -3.63
C ALA A 103 5.04 -9.17 -3.33
N GLY A 104 5.96 -10.13 -3.51
CA GLY A 104 5.65 -11.52 -3.19
C GLY A 104 5.35 -11.74 -1.74
N HIS A 105 6.16 -11.15 -0.85
CA HIS A 105 5.90 -11.24 0.58
C HIS A 105 4.59 -10.54 0.93
N ALA A 106 4.33 -9.40 0.33
CA ALA A 106 3.11 -8.66 0.61
C ALA A 106 1.87 -9.44 0.16
N ALA A 107 1.97 -10.13 -0.97
CA ALA A 107 0.84 -10.91 -1.49
C ALA A 107 0.59 -12.17 -0.66
N ALA A 108 1.65 -12.75 -0.13
CA ALA A 108 1.54 -14.01 0.61
C ALA A 108 1.06 -13.81 2.05
N ALA A 109 1.18 -12.61 2.58
CA ALA A 109 0.81 -12.37 3.98
C ALA A 109 -0.69 -12.48 4.17
N PRO A 110 -1.13 -13.13 5.25
CA PRO A 110 -2.57 -13.26 5.48
C PRO A 110 -3.20 -11.93 5.83
N ARG A 111 -4.51 -11.84 5.62
CA ARG A 111 -5.26 -10.67 6.07
C ARG A 111 -5.18 -10.59 7.59
N ILE A 112 -4.98 -9.39 8.07
CA ILE A 112 -4.97 -9.17 9.51
C ILE A 112 -6.33 -8.65 9.89
N PRO A 113 -7.04 -9.33 10.79
CA PRO A 113 -8.36 -8.84 11.19
C PRO A 113 -8.25 -7.46 11.78
N VAL A 114 -9.19 -6.61 11.47
CA VAL A 114 -9.24 -5.28 12.07
C VAL A 114 -9.56 -5.44 13.54
N PRO A 115 -8.72 -4.95 14.44
CA PRO A 115 -9.00 -5.10 15.85
C PRO A 115 -10.28 -4.35 16.21
N ARG A 116 -11.05 -4.96 17.15
CA ARG A 116 -12.19 -4.32 17.58
C ARG A 116 -11.78 -3.22 18.36
N SER A 117 -12.31 -2.09 18.17
CA SER A 117 -11.96 -0.93 18.92
C SER A 117 -12.21 -1.17 20.36
N PRO A 118 -11.34 -1.03 21.15
CA PRO A 118 -11.53 -1.28 22.53
C PRO A 118 -12.52 -0.27 23.11
N ARG A 119 -12.78 0.09 23.04
CA ARG A 119 -13.26 0.80 23.34
C ARG A 119 -13.45 1.19 23.24
N SER A 120 -13.54 1.04 23.25
CA SER A 120 -13.42 1.22 23.15
C SER A 120 -13.50 1.47 23.25
#